data_42916072e1a6c85e1e3c8c7908e8fb25
#
_entry.id   42916072e1a6c85e1e3c8c7908e8fb25
#
_cell.length_a   1.000
_cell.length_b   1.000
_cell.length_c   1.000
_cell.angle_alpha   90.00
_cell.angle_beta   90.00
_cell.angle_gamma   90.00
#
_symmetry.space_group_name_H-M   'P 1'
#
loop_
_entity.id
_entity.type
_entity.pdbx_description
1 polymer ?
#
loop_
_entity_poly.entity_id
_entity_poly.type
_entity_poly.pdbx_seq_one_letter_code
_entity_poly.pdbx_strand_id
1 'polypeptide(L)'
;MKATKSLLMICVMLSFLFAGFSQKIKKIEGDLAPLKNETNINIEYTYDSMSVGKYKKEQDYIDAKKEEYNKKEPGRGDNWAKSWVSDRKGRFEPKFAELFSENSDMVVTTKAKYTLIFHTTSTEPGYNIAISRKNAEIDGEVLIVETANRNNVIAKLSVNNAPGKVVMGNDYDTGARISEAYAKAGKSLGKYIK
;
A
#
# COMPACT_ATOMS: atom_id res chain seq x y z
N MET A 1 -31.91 -42.56 3.37
CA MET A 1 -30.45 -42.49 3.16
C MET A 1 -29.97 -41.70 1.90
N LYS A 2 -30.84 -41.07 1.11
CA LYS A 2 -30.46 -40.30 -0.08
C LYS A 2 -30.33 -38.78 0.15
N ALA A 3 -30.96 -38.21 1.17
CA ALA A 3 -30.95 -36.78 1.47
C ALA A 3 -29.67 -36.30 2.17
N THR A 4 -28.97 -37.13 2.92
CA THR A 4 -27.74 -36.78 3.64
C THR A 4 -26.51 -36.61 2.74
N LYS A 5 -26.48 -37.32 1.62
CA LYS A 5 -25.33 -37.20 0.64
C LYS A 5 -25.36 -35.91 -0.17
N SER A 6 -26.55 -35.37 -0.47
CA SER A 6 -26.72 -34.11 -1.20
C SER A 6 -26.33 -32.89 -0.35
N LEU A 7 -26.58 -32.90 0.96
CA LEU A 7 -26.26 -31.82 1.87
C LEU A 7 -24.73 -31.68 2.08
N LEU A 8 -24.02 -32.82 2.10
CA LEU A 8 -22.56 -32.82 2.25
C LEU A 8 -21.85 -32.25 1.01
N MET A 9 -22.42 -32.47 -0.18
CA MET A 9 -21.84 -31.97 -1.46
C MET A 9 -22.02 -30.46 -1.64
N ILE A 10 -23.08 -29.87 -1.09
CA ILE A 10 -23.33 -28.42 -1.11
C ILE A 10 -22.37 -27.69 -0.16
N CYS A 11 -22.05 -28.26 1.01
CA CYS A 11 -21.07 -27.67 1.93
C CYS A 11 -19.64 -27.64 1.38
N VAL A 12 -19.24 -28.61 0.55
CA VAL A 12 -17.91 -28.64 -0.06
C VAL A 12 -17.78 -27.62 -1.22
N MET A 13 -18.87 -27.30 -1.93
CA MET A 13 -18.84 -26.28 -2.99
C MET A 13 -18.81 -24.84 -2.48
N LEU A 14 -19.25 -24.56 -1.25
CA LEU A 14 -19.23 -23.20 -0.69
C LEU A 14 -17.86 -22.78 -0.13
N SER A 15 -16.91 -23.71 0.02
CA SER A 15 -15.59 -23.43 0.59
C SER A 15 -14.56 -22.88 -0.42
N PHE A 16 -14.91 -22.77 -1.70
CA PHE A 16 -13.96 -22.35 -2.75
C PHE A 16 -14.05 -20.88 -3.17
N LEU A 17 -14.88 -20.05 -2.53
CA LEU A 17 -15.14 -18.67 -2.99
C LEU A 17 -14.42 -17.56 -2.21
N PHE A 18 -13.49 -17.88 -1.31
CA PHE A 18 -12.63 -16.88 -0.67
C PHE A 18 -11.17 -17.02 -1.11
N ALA A 19 -10.91 -16.93 -2.40
CA ALA A 19 -9.60 -16.52 -2.86
C ALA A 19 -9.47 -15.00 -2.61
N GLY A 20 -9.34 -14.61 -1.34
CA GLY A 20 -8.96 -13.26 -0.97
C GLY A 20 -7.62 -12.96 -1.62
N PHE A 21 -7.53 -11.87 -2.38
CA PHE A 21 -6.25 -11.36 -2.86
C PHE A 21 -5.38 -11.08 -1.63
N SER A 22 -4.44 -12.00 -1.35
CA SER A 22 -3.50 -11.84 -0.25
C SER A 22 -2.34 -11.00 -0.74
N GLN A 23 -1.95 -10.01 0.03
CA GLN A 23 -0.72 -9.26 -0.22
C GLN A 23 0.44 -10.23 -0.45
N LYS A 24 1.22 -9.98 -1.51
CA LYS A 24 2.40 -10.77 -1.87
C LYS A 24 3.63 -9.88 -1.91
N ILE A 25 4.67 -10.31 -1.19
CA ILE A 25 6.01 -9.75 -1.30
C ILE A 25 6.87 -10.77 -2.03
N LYS A 26 7.59 -10.33 -3.05
CA LYS A 26 8.53 -11.18 -3.79
C LYS A 26 9.89 -10.49 -3.87
N LYS A 27 10.95 -11.25 -3.63
CA LYS A 27 12.29 -10.83 -4.00
C LYS A 27 12.47 -11.02 -5.51
N ILE A 28 12.82 -9.94 -6.18
CA ILE A 28 13.06 -9.90 -7.63
C ILE A 28 14.54 -10.14 -7.91
N GLU A 29 15.42 -9.47 -7.12
CA GLU A 29 16.87 -9.47 -7.34
C GLU A 29 17.61 -9.27 -6.02
N GLY A 30 18.86 -9.69 -5.95
CA GLY A 30 19.79 -9.41 -4.84
C GLY A 30 19.64 -10.32 -3.64
N ASP A 31 20.23 -9.91 -2.52
CA ASP A 31 20.25 -10.67 -1.26
C ASP A 31 19.94 -9.73 -0.07
N LEU A 32 19.15 -10.22 0.88
CA LEU A 32 18.82 -9.52 2.12
C LEU A 32 19.77 -9.85 3.27
N ALA A 33 20.71 -10.79 3.09
CA ALA A 33 21.67 -11.17 4.13
C ALA A 33 22.45 -9.97 4.70
N PRO A 34 22.82 -8.92 3.92
CA PRO A 34 23.47 -7.73 4.48
C PRO A 34 22.64 -6.98 5.53
N LEU A 35 21.31 -7.16 5.56
CA LEU A 35 20.42 -6.49 6.52
C LEU A 35 20.27 -7.25 7.84
N LYS A 36 20.66 -8.52 7.92
CA LYS A 36 20.39 -9.38 9.09
C LYS A 36 20.92 -8.86 10.43
N ASN A 37 22.00 -8.07 10.41
CA ASN A 37 22.62 -7.54 11.63
C ASN A 37 22.43 -6.03 11.77
N GLU A 38 21.65 -5.42 10.87
CA GLU A 38 21.38 -4.00 10.92
C GLU A 38 20.21 -3.73 11.87
N THR A 39 20.39 -2.74 12.72
CA THR A 39 19.35 -2.26 13.65
C THR A 39 18.71 -0.95 13.18
N ASN A 40 19.21 -0.38 12.10
CA ASN A 40 18.75 0.90 11.55
C ASN A 40 18.56 0.80 10.04
N ILE A 41 17.56 1.51 9.54
CA ILE A 41 17.30 1.65 8.12
C ILE A 41 16.81 3.07 7.82
N ASN A 42 17.21 3.65 6.69
CA ASN A 42 16.55 4.83 6.16
C ASN A 42 15.41 4.39 5.24
N ILE A 43 14.30 5.14 5.24
CA ILE A 43 13.19 4.90 4.32
C ILE A 43 12.91 6.16 3.52
N GLU A 44 12.82 6.01 2.20
CA GLU A 44 12.45 7.06 1.26
C GLU A 44 11.26 6.58 0.42
N TYR A 45 10.47 7.52 -0.06
CA TYR A 45 9.26 7.23 -0.82
C TYR A 45 9.26 7.99 -2.14
N THR A 46 8.83 7.31 -3.20
CA THR A 46 8.65 7.91 -4.52
C THR A 46 7.29 7.51 -5.10
N TYR A 47 6.76 8.37 -5.97
CA TYR A 47 5.42 8.26 -6.52
C TYR A 47 5.39 8.49 -8.04
N ASP A 48 6.56 8.51 -8.66
CA ASP A 48 6.70 8.80 -10.08
C ASP A 48 5.97 7.76 -10.92
N SER A 49 5.25 8.23 -11.94
CA SER A 49 4.52 7.35 -12.88
C SER A 49 3.46 6.44 -12.25
N MET A 50 3.01 6.75 -11.03
CA MET A 50 1.97 5.98 -10.34
C MET A 50 0.64 6.02 -11.09
N SER A 51 0.01 4.85 -11.25
CA SER A 51 -1.37 4.74 -11.71
C SER A 51 -2.36 4.84 -10.55
N VAL A 52 -3.59 5.33 -10.80
CA VAL A 52 -4.62 5.44 -9.76
C VAL A 52 -5.96 4.91 -10.27
N GLY A 53 -6.44 3.82 -9.69
CA GLY A 53 -7.66 3.17 -10.12
C GLY A 53 -7.61 2.81 -11.61
N LYS A 54 -8.53 3.36 -12.39
CA LYS A 54 -8.58 3.18 -13.86
C LYS A 54 -7.65 4.11 -14.65
N TYR A 55 -7.03 5.09 -14.00
CA TYR A 55 -6.20 6.10 -14.64
C TYR A 55 -4.75 5.64 -14.69
N LYS A 56 -4.14 5.71 -15.87
CA LYS A 56 -2.73 5.32 -16.07
C LYS A 56 -1.74 6.31 -15.44
N LYS A 57 -2.17 7.56 -15.24
CA LYS A 57 -1.39 8.61 -14.59
C LYS A 57 -2.17 9.20 -13.44
N GLU A 58 -1.50 9.44 -12.34
CA GLU A 58 -2.09 10.08 -11.17
C GLU A 58 -2.70 11.45 -11.49
N GLN A 59 -2.06 12.24 -12.35
CA GLN A 59 -2.56 13.56 -12.70
C GLN A 59 -3.95 13.52 -13.34
N ASP A 60 -4.20 12.54 -14.21
CA ASP A 60 -5.51 12.35 -14.85
C ASP A 60 -6.61 12.05 -13.81
N TYR A 61 -6.27 11.30 -12.77
CA TYR A 61 -7.17 11.04 -11.64
C TYR A 61 -7.45 12.31 -10.82
N ILE A 62 -6.38 13.06 -10.50
CA ILE A 62 -6.49 14.32 -9.75
C ILE A 62 -7.38 15.31 -10.50
N ASP A 63 -7.16 15.51 -11.80
CA ASP A 63 -7.90 16.45 -12.62
C ASP A 63 -9.38 16.06 -12.71
N ALA A 64 -9.67 14.78 -12.93
CA ALA A 64 -11.05 14.27 -12.97
C ALA A 64 -11.78 14.46 -11.63
N LYS A 65 -11.12 14.18 -10.51
CA LYS A 65 -11.70 14.33 -9.16
C LYS A 65 -11.87 15.81 -8.78
N LYS A 66 -10.91 16.64 -9.13
CA LYS A 66 -10.97 18.08 -8.93
C LYS A 66 -12.18 18.68 -9.66
N GLU A 67 -12.38 18.33 -10.93
CA GLU A 67 -13.53 18.76 -11.71
C GLU A 67 -14.85 18.26 -11.09
N GLU A 68 -14.94 16.96 -10.74
CA GLU A 68 -16.15 16.38 -10.13
C GLU A 68 -16.55 17.12 -8.84
N TYR A 69 -15.58 17.42 -7.97
CA TYR A 69 -15.88 18.06 -6.69
C TYR A 69 -16.15 19.56 -6.82
N ASN A 70 -15.46 20.25 -7.72
CA ASN A 70 -15.74 21.68 -7.99
C ASN A 70 -17.11 21.92 -8.65
N LYS A 71 -17.63 20.95 -9.41
CA LYS A 71 -19.02 21.01 -9.90
C LYS A 71 -20.05 20.91 -8.77
N LYS A 72 -19.74 20.22 -7.68
CA LYS A 72 -20.63 20.12 -6.50
C LYS A 72 -20.53 21.35 -5.62
N GLU A 73 -19.31 21.88 -5.45
CA GLU A 73 -19.02 23.02 -4.59
C GLU A 73 -17.73 23.70 -5.06
N PRO A 74 -17.75 25.00 -5.44
CA PRO A 74 -16.57 25.72 -5.87
C PRO A 74 -15.41 25.65 -4.85
N GLY A 75 -14.19 25.30 -5.28
CA GLY A 75 -13.00 25.19 -4.44
C GLY A 75 -12.84 23.87 -3.68
N ARG A 76 -13.89 23.04 -3.61
CA ARG A 76 -13.82 21.74 -2.94
C ARG A 76 -12.83 20.79 -3.60
N GLY A 77 -12.81 20.76 -4.94
CA GLY A 77 -11.88 19.93 -5.71
C GLY A 77 -10.44 20.39 -5.55
N ASP A 78 -10.21 21.70 -5.46
CA ASP A 78 -8.87 22.26 -5.23
C ASP A 78 -8.33 21.87 -3.85
N ASN A 79 -9.16 21.92 -2.83
CA ASN A 79 -8.80 21.52 -1.47
C ASN A 79 -8.55 20.01 -1.40
N TRP A 80 -9.38 19.21 -2.06
CA TRP A 80 -9.20 17.76 -2.14
C TRP A 80 -7.88 17.39 -2.83
N ALA A 81 -7.54 18.05 -3.95
CA ALA A 81 -6.29 17.80 -4.67
C ALA A 81 -5.04 18.10 -3.82
N LYS A 82 -5.09 19.18 -3.03
CA LYS A 82 -4.02 19.50 -2.06
C LYS A 82 -3.91 18.42 -0.99
N SER A 83 -5.04 17.97 -0.43
CA SER A 83 -5.07 16.91 0.58
C SER A 83 -4.55 15.59 0.04
N TRP A 84 -4.91 15.21 -1.19
CA TRP A 84 -4.42 14.01 -1.86
C TRP A 84 -2.89 13.94 -1.87
N VAL A 85 -2.20 15.02 -2.19
CA VAL A 85 -0.73 15.07 -2.22
C VAL A 85 -0.15 15.14 -0.82
N SER A 86 -0.73 15.96 0.08
CA SER A 86 -0.20 16.16 1.43
C SER A 86 -0.36 14.94 2.32
N ASP A 87 -1.35 14.08 2.08
CA ASP A 87 -1.58 12.84 2.81
C ASP A 87 -0.40 11.87 2.72
N ARG A 88 0.45 11.97 1.68
CA ARG A 88 1.68 11.17 1.56
C ARG A 88 2.55 11.35 2.80
N LYS A 89 2.98 12.58 3.06
CA LYS A 89 3.84 12.91 4.21
C LYS A 89 3.06 12.95 5.53
N GLY A 90 1.79 13.34 5.49
CA GLY A 90 0.98 13.47 6.70
C GLY A 90 0.43 12.16 7.25
N ARG A 91 0.23 11.17 6.40
CA ARG A 91 -0.46 9.92 6.76
C ARG A 91 0.23 8.65 6.27
N PHE A 92 0.60 8.57 4.97
CA PHE A 92 1.02 7.32 4.35
C PHE A 92 2.42 6.90 4.79
N GLU A 93 3.39 7.79 4.61
CA GLU A 93 4.79 7.57 4.96
C GLU A 93 4.99 7.28 6.46
N PRO A 94 4.38 8.07 7.40
CA PRO A 94 4.48 7.77 8.82
C PRO A 94 3.90 6.41 9.21
N LYS A 95 2.73 6.04 8.66
CA LYS A 95 2.11 4.75 8.96
C LYS A 95 2.89 3.57 8.42
N PHE A 96 3.46 3.70 7.24
CA PHE A 96 4.36 2.69 6.72
C PHE A 96 5.60 2.53 7.61
N ALA A 97 6.29 3.63 7.96
CA ALA A 97 7.50 3.61 8.76
C ALA A 97 7.26 3.05 10.17
N GLU A 98 6.16 3.45 10.83
CA GLU A 98 5.73 2.95 12.13
C GLU A 98 5.60 1.42 12.10
N LEU A 99 4.76 0.90 11.21
CA LEU A 99 4.47 -0.54 11.14
C LEU A 99 5.64 -1.36 10.60
N PHE A 100 6.49 -0.76 9.76
CA PHE A 100 7.74 -1.37 9.34
C PHE A 100 8.69 -1.53 10.53
N SER A 101 8.94 -0.46 11.29
CA SER A 101 9.84 -0.47 12.46
C SER A 101 9.38 -1.49 13.51
N GLU A 102 8.10 -1.50 13.86
CA GLU A 102 7.52 -2.46 14.81
C GLU A 102 7.68 -3.93 14.40
N ASN A 103 7.84 -4.22 13.12
CA ASN A 103 7.85 -5.59 12.62
C ASN A 103 9.19 -6.06 12.02
N SER A 104 10.15 -5.16 11.83
CA SER A 104 11.49 -5.47 11.32
C SER A 104 12.56 -5.53 12.42
N ASP A 105 12.26 -5.07 13.63
CA ASP A 105 13.21 -4.80 14.71
C ASP A 105 14.26 -3.74 14.35
N MET A 106 13.99 -2.91 13.32
CA MET A 106 14.88 -1.83 12.88
C MET A 106 14.29 -0.45 13.25
N VAL A 107 15.15 0.47 13.66
CA VAL A 107 14.79 1.88 13.84
C VAL A 107 14.92 2.62 12.53
N VAL A 108 13.87 3.34 12.14
CA VAL A 108 13.89 4.18 10.94
C VAL A 108 14.64 5.48 11.24
N THR A 109 15.75 5.70 10.56
CA THR A 109 16.61 6.89 10.74
C THR A 109 17.41 7.20 9.47
N THR A 110 17.64 8.49 9.20
CA THR A 110 18.43 8.95 8.06
C THR A 110 19.92 8.64 8.16
N LYS A 111 20.41 8.22 9.34
CA LYS A 111 21.82 7.88 9.58
C LYS A 111 22.12 6.39 9.37
N ALA A 112 21.22 5.65 8.77
CA ALA A 112 21.39 4.23 8.53
C ALA A 112 22.37 3.93 7.37
N LYS A 113 23.00 2.76 7.42
CA LYS A 113 23.89 2.26 6.37
C LYS A 113 23.15 1.95 5.07
N TYR A 114 21.92 1.47 5.18
CA TYR A 114 21.07 1.13 4.03
C TYR A 114 19.83 2.00 3.98
N THR A 115 19.39 2.26 2.74
CA THR A 115 18.14 2.96 2.45
C THR A 115 17.20 2.04 1.70
N LEU A 116 16.00 1.91 2.21
CA LEU A 116 14.85 1.32 1.55
C LEU A 116 14.09 2.42 0.82
N ILE A 117 14.02 2.35 -0.50
CA ILE A 117 13.23 3.25 -1.32
C ILE A 117 11.94 2.51 -1.69
N PHE A 118 10.81 2.98 -1.18
CA PHE A 118 9.49 2.46 -1.53
C PHE A 118 8.90 3.30 -2.66
N HIS A 119 8.86 2.72 -3.85
CA HIS A 119 8.25 3.33 -5.02
C HIS A 119 6.82 2.80 -5.19
N THR A 120 5.82 3.66 -4.98
CA THR A 120 4.42 3.29 -5.21
C THR A 120 4.13 3.30 -6.72
N THR A 121 3.77 2.15 -7.27
CA THR A 121 3.50 1.99 -8.70
C THR A 121 2.02 2.08 -9.04
N SER A 122 1.15 1.68 -8.11
CA SER A 122 -0.30 1.85 -8.26
C SER A 122 -0.99 2.11 -6.94
N THR A 123 -2.11 2.81 -7.01
CA THR A 123 -3.03 3.04 -5.89
C THR A 123 -4.46 2.83 -6.36
N GLU A 124 -5.17 1.90 -5.73
CA GLU A 124 -6.62 1.80 -5.80
C GLU A 124 -7.20 2.55 -4.58
N PRO A 125 -7.90 3.67 -4.78
CA PRO A 125 -8.41 4.45 -3.65
C PRO A 125 -9.51 3.75 -2.85
N GLY A 126 -10.15 2.74 -3.47
CA GLY A 126 -11.34 2.12 -2.92
C GLY A 126 -12.54 3.05 -2.82
N TYR A 127 -13.65 2.53 -2.34
CA TYR A 127 -14.85 3.30 -2.04
C TYR A 127 -15.71 2.58 -0.99
N ASN A 128 -16.59 3.35 -0.35
CA ASN A 128 -17.59 2.83 0.59
C ASN A 128 -18.92 3.58 0.36
N ILE A 129 -19.74 3.06 -0.53
CA ILE A 129 -21.02 3.68 -0.95
C ILE A 129 -22.16 2.75 -0.55
N ALA A 130 -22.88 3.10 0.49
CA ALA A 130 -24.03 2.35 0.99
C ALA A 130 -23.74 0.84 1.17
N ILE A 131 -24.25 0.00 0.27
CA ILE A 131 -24.09 -1.46 0.31
C ILE A 131 -22.89 -1.96 -0.51
N SER A 132 -22.22 -1.08 -1.26
CA SER A 132 -21.07 -1.44 -2.12
C SER A 132 -19.77 -0.90 -1.55
N ARG A 133 -18.78 -1.77 -1.42
CA ARG A 133 -17.46 -1.43 -0.86
C ARG A 133 -16.35 -2.01 -1.72
N LYS A 134 -15.27 -1.25 -1.84
CA LYS A 134 -14.00 -1.70 -2.37
C LYS A 134 -12.89 -1.21 -1.43
N ASN A 135 -12.02 -2.11 -1.00
CA ASN A 135 -10.88 -1.70 -0.19
C ASN A 135 -9.93 -0.83 -1.01
N ALA A 136 -9.20 0.06 -0.33
CA ALA A 136 -8.02 0.63 -0.94
C ALA A 136 -6.95 -0.45 -1.08
N GLU A 137 -6.05 -0.25 -2.05
CA GLU A 137 -4.94 -1.17 -2.28
C GLU A 137 -3.78 -0.40 -2.89
N ILE A 138 -2.55 -0.78 -2.54
CA ILE A 138 -1.35 -0.26 -3.19
C ILE A 138 -0.46 -1.39 -3.68
N ASP A 139 0.19 -1.12 -4.82
CA ASP A 139 1.35 -1.88 -5.28
C ASP A 139 2.58 -0.99 -5.23
N GLY A 140 3.74 -1.61 -5.05
CA GLY A 140 5.01 -0.89 -5.02
C GLY A 140 6.20 -1.76 -5.35
N GLU A 141 7.27 -1.09 -5.73
CA GLU A 141 8.59 -1.67 -5.82
C GLU A 141 9.44 -1.17 -4.66
N VAL A 142 10.31 -2.03 -4.18
CA VAL A 142 11.25 -1.70 -3.10
C VAL A 142 12.66 -1.87 -3.64
N LEU A 143 13.44 -0.80 -3.57
CA LEU A 143 14.86 -0.82 -3.85
C LEU A 143 15.62 -0.63 -2.53
N ILE A 144 16.46 -1.60 -2.18
CA ILE A 144 17.35 -1.46 -1.03
C ILE A 144 18.75 -1.17 -1.55
N VAL A 145 19.29 -0.04 -1.12
CA VAL A 145 20.60 0.45 -1.58
C VAL A 145 21.49 0.81 -0.40
N GLU A 146 22.77 0.88 -0.63
CA GLU A 146 23.69 1.49 0.33
C GLU A 146 23.47 2.99 0.40
N THR A 147 23.30 3.56 1.59
CA THR A 147 22.98 4.98 1.77
C THR A 147 24.08 5.90 1.20
N ALA A 148 25.33 5.53 1.41
CA ALA A 148 26.50 6.29 0.91
C ALA A 148 26.72 6.14 -0.59
N ASN A 149 26.24 5.05 -1.20
CA ASN A 149 26.40 4.77 -2.63
C ASN A 149 25.11 4.18 -3.21
N ARG A 150 24.24 5.04 -3.72
CA ARG A 150 22.92 4.68 -4.26
C ARG A 150 22.97 3.74 -5.48
N ASN A 151 24.11 3.63 -6.14
CA ASN A 151 24.32 2.72 -7.26
C ASN A 151 24.57 1.27 -6.76
N ASN A 152 24.95 1.10 -5.49
CA ASN A 152 25.10 -0.22 -4.89
C ASN A 152 23.75 -0.75 -4.44
N VAL A 153 23.10 -1.48 -5.34
CA VAL A 153 21.80 -2.11 -5.10
C VAL A 153 22.00 -3.43 -4.36
N ILE A 154 21.42 -3.54 -3.18
CA ILE A 154 21.47 -4.72 -2.31
C ILE A 154 20.39 -5.72 -2.72
N ALA A 155 19.15 -5.24 -2.87
CA ALA A 155 18.02 -6.07 -3.27
C ALA A 155 16.91 -5.25 -3.92
N LYS A 156 16.12 -5.93 -4.77
CA LYS A 156 14.84 -5.44 -5.30
C LYS A 156 13.72 -6.37 -4.88
N LEU A 157 12.63 -5.81 -4.40
CA LEU A 157 11.42 -6.52 -4.01
C LEU A 157 10.21 -5.92 -4.71
N SER A 158 9.14 -6.69 -4.87
CA SER A 158 7.81 -6.17 -5.19
C SER A 158 6.85 -6.38 -4.04
N VAL A 159 5.98 -5.41 -3.82
CA VAL A 159 4.85 -5.48 -2.91
C VAL A 159 3.60 -5.37 -3.75
N ASN A 160 2.79 -6.42 -3.77
CA ASN A 160 1.57 -6.45 -4.57
C ASN A 160 0.36 -6.66 -3.69
N ASN A 161 -0.72 -5.95 -4.01
CA ASN A 161 -2.03 -6.05 -3.37
C ASN A 161 -1.95 -5.81 -1.85
N ALA A 162 -1.27 -4.75 -1.41
CA ALA A 162 -1.29 -4.36 0.00
C ALA A 162 -2.66 -3.70 0.32
N PRO A 163 -3.55 -4.39 1.09
CA PRO A 163 -4.91 -3.92 1.26
C PRO A 163 -5.02 -2.88 2.36
N GLY A 164 -5.76 -1.81 2.11
CA GLY A 164 -6.28 -0.89 3.12
C GLY A 164 -7.65 -1.35 3.60
N LYS A 165 -7.81 -1.58 4.90
CA LYS A 165 -9.12 -1.95 5.45
C LYS A 165 -10.10 -0.80 5.27
N VAL A 166 -11.35 -1.13 4.94
CA VAL A 166 -12.44 -0.16 5.03
C VAL A 166 -12.75 0.02 6.50
N VAL A 167 -12.27 1.10 7.07
CA VAL A 167 -12.73 1.53 8.39
C VAL A 167 -14.20 1.91 8.23
N MET A 168 -15.06 1.50 9.16
CA MET A 168 -16.43 1.98 9.23
C MET A 168 -16.40 3.50 9.37
N GLY A 169 -16.72 4.19 8.31
CA GLY A 169 -16.65 5.64 8.21
C GLY A 169 -17.15 6.13 6.87
N ASN A 170 -17.37 7.42 6.75
CA ASN A 170 -17.87 8.05 5.54
C ASN A 170 -16.89 7.82 4.38
N ASP A 171 -17.43 7.67 3.16
CA ASP A 171 -16.65 7.54 1.92
C ASP A 171 -15.71 8.73 1.65
N TYR A 172 -15.82 9.78 2.44
CA TYR A 172 -15.10 11.04 2.30
C TYR A 172 -13.61 10.98 2.67
N ASP A 173 -13.15 9.97 3.44
CA ASP A 173 -11.74 9.87 3.84
C ASP A 173 -11.00 8.78 3.05
N THR A 174 -10.77 9.06 1.78
CA THR A 174 -9.92 8.22 0.91
C THR A 174 -8.50 8.10 1.47
N GLY A 175 -7.96 9.17 2.06
CA GLY A 175 -6.63 9.19 2.66
C GLY A 175 -6.48 8.19 3.80
N ALA A 176 -7.49 8.05 4.66
CA ALA A 176 -7.47 7.07 5.74
C ALA A 176 -7.40 5.63 5.19
N ARG A 177 -8.19 5.30 4.16
CA ARG A 177 -8.16 3.97 3.54
C ARG A 177 -6.80 3.64 2.91
N ILE A 178 -6.20 4.60 2.20
CA ILE A 178 -4.88 4.43 1.59
C ILE A 178 -3.80 4.32 2.68
N SER A 179 -3.88 5.10 3.75
CA SER A 179 -2.97 5.03 4.90
C SER A 179 -2.91 3.61 5.50
N GLU A 180 -4.06 2.92 5.61
CA GLU A 180 -4.12 1.53 6.06
C GLU A 180 -3.44 0.56 5.07
N ALA A 181 -3.46 0.84 3.77
CA ALA A 181 -2.71 0.05 2.79
C ALA A 181 -1.20 0.22 2.98
N TYR A 182 -0.73 1.45 3.22
CA TYR A 182 0.69 1.71 3.56
C TYR A 182 1.08 1.07 4.90
N ALA A 183 0.24 1.13 5.93
CA ALA A 183 0.45 0.44 7.19
C ALA A 183 0.63 -1.07 6.97
N LYS A 184 -0.22 -1.68 6.14
CA LYS A 184 -0.14 -3.10 5.81
C LYS A 184 1.11 -3.45 5.01
N ALA A 185 1.49 -2.60 4.05
CA ALA A 185 2.71 -2.77 3.28
C ALA A 185 3.95 -2.70 4.19
N GLY A 186 4.05 -1.69 5.04
CA GLY A 186 5.14 -1.54 6.01
C GLY A 186 5.25 -2.74 6.95
N LYS A 187 4.13 -3.15 7.57
CA LYS A 187 4.07 -4.32 8.44
C LYS A 187 4.57 -5.60 7.77
N SER A 188 4.09 -5.86 6.57
CA SER A 188 4.43 -7.10 5.87
C SER A 188 5.87 -7.09 5.38
N LEU A 189 6.36 -5.93 4.93
CA LEU A 189 7.74 -5.77 4.48
C LEU A 189 8.72 -5.87 5.66
N GLY A 190 8.40 -5.27 6.81
CA GLY A 190 9.19 -5.42 8.03
C GLY A 190 9.36 -6.89 8.43
N LYS A 191 8.27 -7.66 8.41
CA LYS A 191 8.33 -9.12 8.66
C LYS A 191 9.11 -9.92 7.61
N TYR A 192 9.10 -9.46 6.36
CA TYR A 192 9.78 -10.15 5.27
C TYR A 192 11.29 -9.94 5.31
N ILE A 193 11.75 -8.77 5.79
CA ILE A 193 13.17 -8.42 5.88
C ILE A 193 13.82 -8.98 7.16
N LYS A 194 13.02 -9.13 8.24
CA LYS A 194 13.45 -9.73 9.51
C LYS A 194 13.88 -11.19 9.35
#